data_f1a4a18121e31a62e79f199fe5587468
#
_entry.id   f1a4a18121e31a62e79f199fe5587468
#
_cell.length_a   1.000
_cell.length_b   1.000
_cell.length_c   1.000
_cell.angle_alpha   90.00
_cell.angle_beta   90.00
_cell.angle_gamma   90.00
#
_symmetry.space_group_name_H-M   'P 1'
#
loop_
_entity.id
_entity.type
_entity.pdbx_description
1 polymer ?
#
loop_
_entity_poly.entity_id
_entity_poly.type
_entity_poly.pdbx_seq_one_letter_code
_entity_poly.pdbx_strand_id
1 'polypeptide(L)'
;MPLIILTGFPSSGKSTAAQKLENFFKEKEKTVHIVSEELLLGGLNKNDIFADSKHEKDVRGRIKSEVVRLLNKDNVVICDGLNYIKGFRYELYCASKSVKTTQVTVQCDLCDADVSDLNVTRPDNHQYSDQILKELIQRYEAPISSNRWDSPLFLVLKDGNVNCDDIFDSLFNKKAPAPNQSTQNAPLSNTNFVYELDKQTQAVVSAIMDAQKTGGVGVEIIVPGSSEKVNLNRQYTLPELARTKRQFLVFARQKSCQDVSKLSTMFVQYINANLTQ
;
A
#
# COMPACT_ATOMS: atom_id res chain seq x y z
N MET A 1 -9.41 -1.70 6.96
CA MET A 1 -10.00 -3.03 6.95
C MET A 1 -8.97 -4.08 7.10
N PRO A 2 -9.25 -5.01 7.94
CA PRO A 2 -8.30 -6.04 8.25
C PRO A 2 -8.26 -7.15 7.18
N LEU A 3 -7.05 -7.61 6.90
CA LEU A 3 -6.76 -8.79 6.11
C LEU A 3 -6.30 -9.92 7.04
N ILE A 4 -6.92 -11.09 6.91
CA ILE A 4 -6.50 -12.32 7.58
C ILE A 4 -5.92 -13.25 6.53
N ILE A 5 -4.66 -13.65 6.68
CA ILE A 5 -4.01 -14.59 5.79
C ILE A 5 -3.91 -15.93 6.52
N LEU A 6 -4.64 -16.93 6.04
CA LEU A 6 -4.49 -18.29 6.51
C LEU A 6 -3.34 -18.95 5.77
N THR A 7 -2.49 -19.69 6.48
CA THR A 7 -1.39 -20.46 5.90
C THR A 7 -1.23 -21.80 6.62
N GLY A 8 -0.61 -22.76 5.99
CA GLY A 8 -0.40 -24.10 6.55
C GLY A 8 -0.38 -25.14 5.45
N PHE A 9 -0.01 -26.37 5.81
CA PHE A 9 0.01 -27.49 4.91
C PHE A 9 -1.33 -27.74 4.19
N PRO A 10 -1.35 -28.42 3.05
CA PRO A 10 -2.60 -28.95 2.50
C PRO A 10 -3.36 -29.74 3.58
N SER A 11 -4.68 -29.71 3.55
CA SER A 11 -5.53 -30.44 4.52
C SER A 11 -5.34 -30.09 6.01
N SER A 12 -4.66 -28.99 6.37
CA SER A 12 -4.39 -28.60 7.77
C SER A 12 -5.57 -27.88 8.47
N GLY A 13 -6.78 -27.87 7.91
CA GLY A 13 -7.95 -27.26 8.55
C GLY A 13 -8.11 -25.76 8.33
N LYS A 14 -7.40 -25.15 7.37
CA LYS A 14 -7.49 -23.71 7.06
C LYS A 14 -8.93 -23.24 6.80
N SER A 15 -9.67 -23.94 5.95
CA SER A 15 -11.06 -23.56 5.61
C SER A 15 -11.99 -23.70 6.83
N THR A 16 -11.72 -24.64 7.72
CA THR A 16 -12.42 -24.74 9.01
C THR A 16 -12.13 -23.54 9.91
N ALA A 17 -10.88 -23.11 9.97
CA ALA A 17 -10.49 -21.90 10.70
C ALA A 17 -11.11 -20.64 10.05
N ALA A 18 -11.14 -20.56 8.70
CA ALA A 18 -11.80 -19.49 7.97
C ALA A 18 -13.28 -19.36 8.36
N GLN A 19 -13.98 -20.49 8.42
CA GLN A 19 -15.41 -20.52 8.76
C GLN A 19 -15.66 -20.10 10.23
N LYS A 20 -14.79 -20.52 11.17
CA LYS A 20 -14.88 -20.10 12.57
C LYS A 20 -14.68 -18.58 12.70
N LEU A 21 -13.67 -18.04 12.01
CA LEU A 21 -13.41 -16.61 11.96
C LEU A 21 -14.60 -15.86 11.33
N GLU A 22 -15.12 -16.33 10.22
CA GLU A 22 -16.27 -15.72 9.55
C GLU A 22 -17.47 -15.61 10.51
N ASN A 23 -17.84 -16.71 11.20
CA ASN A 23 -18.94 -16.73 12.13
C ASN A 23 -18.71 -15.73 13.28
N PHE A 24 -17.53 -15.74 13.89
CA PHE A 24 -17.17 -14.82 14.95
C PHE A 24 -17.27 -13.34 14.52
N PHE A 25 -16.74 -12.99 13.34
CA PHE A 25 -16.80 -11.62 12.87
C PHE A 25 -18.22 -11.20 12.47
N LYS A 26 -19.05 -12.12 11.96
CA LYS A 26 -20.48 -11.87 11.71
C LYS A 26 -21.24 -11.59 13.00
N GLU A 27 -20.96 -12.31 14.09
CA GLU A 27 -21.52 -12.03 15.43
C GLU A 27 -21.12 -10.65 15.96
N LYS A 28 -19.95 -10.15 15.57
CA LYS A 28 -19.48 -8.78 15.85
C LYS A 28 -19.98 -7.74 14.82
N GLU A 29 -21.02 -8.07 14.05
CA GLU A 29 -21.62 -7.19 13.02
C GLU A 29 -20.63 -6.68 11.96
N LYS A 30 -19.60 -7.49 11.63
CA LYS A 30 -18.64 -7.16 10.57
C LYS A 30 -19.01 -7.87 9.27
N THR A 31 -18.92 -7.15 8.16
CA THR A 31 -19.02 -7.77 6.83
C THR A 31 -17.74 -8.53 6.54
N VAL A 32 -17.86 -9.82 6.23
CA VAL A 32 -16.72 -10.72 5.98
C VAL A 32 -16.77 -11.26 4.57
N HIS A 33 -15.63 -11.27 3.90
CA HIS A 33 -15.46 -11.92 2.60
C HIS A 33 -14.35 -12.96 2.70
N ILE A 34 -14.66 -14.20 2.37
CA ILE A 34 -13.66 -15.27 2.25
C ILE A 34 -13.25 -15.36 0.78
N VAL A 35 -11.95 -15.14 0.54
CA VAL A 35 -11.31 -15.41 -0.74
C VAL A 35 -10.71 -16.81 -0.64
N SER A 36 -11.46 -17.79 -1.10
CA SER A 36 -11.05 -19.19 -1.06
C SER A 36 -10.35 -19.60 -2.35
N GLU A 37 -9.22 -20.25 -2.21
CA GLU A 37 -8.51 -20.89 -3.33
C GLU A 37 -9.45 -21.86 -4.06
N GLU A 38 -10.21 -22.66 -3.34
CA GLU A 38 -11.12 -23.64 -3.89
C GLU A 38 -12.22 -23.03 -4.78
N LEU A 39 -12.80 -21.90 -4.36
CA LEU A 39 -13.81 -21.20 -5.17
C LEU A 39 -13.22 -20.63 -6.46
N LEU A 40 -11.95 -20.21 -6.43
CA LEU A 40 -11.27 -19.62 -7.58
C LEU A 40 -10.74 -20.66 -8.58
N LEU A 41 -10.64 -21.92 -8.16
CA LEU A 41 -10.28 -23.02 -9.06
C LEU A 41 -11.38 -23.31 -10.10
N GLY A 42 -12.64 -22.93 -9.84
CA GLY A 42 -13.72 -23.07 -10.81
C GLY A 42 -14.01 -24.51 -11.22
N GLY A 43 -13.79 -25.47 -10.32
CA GLY A 43 -13.99 -26.89 -10.57
C GLY A 43 -12.79 -27.62 -11.23
N LEU A 44 -11.65 -26.94 -11.41
CA LEU A 44 -10.42 -27.60 -11.87
C LEU A 44 -9.87 -28.52 -10.78
N ASN A 45 -9.25 -29.62 -11.18
CA ASN A 45 -8.63 -30.55 -10.25
C ASN A 45 -7.40 -29.92 -9.59
N LYS A 46 -7.32 -29.97 -8.26
CA LYS A 46 -6.19 -29.44 -7.49
C LYS A 46 -4.87 -30.06 -7.90
N ASN A 47 -4.84 -31.36 -8.18
CA ASN A 47 -3.64 -32.05 -8.57
C ASN A 47 -3.08 -31.54 -9.91
N ASP A 48 -3.92 -31.25 -10.88
CA ASP A 48 -3.51 -30.71 -12.18
C ASP A 48 -2.93 -29.29 -12.05
N ILE A 49 -3.49 -28.51 -11.12
CA ILE A 49 -3.04 -27.14 -10.88
C ILE A 49 -1.66 -27.13 -10.22
N PHE A 50 -1.47 -27.92 -9.17
CA PHE A 50 -0.22 -27.93 -8.43
C PHE A 50 0.89 -28.76 -9.11
N ALA A 51 0.56 -29.56 -10.11
CA ALA A 51 1.53 -30.21 -10.99
C ALA A 51 2.18 -29.24 -11.99
N ASP A 52 1.52 -28.12 -12.33
CA ASP A 52 2.05 -27.14 -13.28
C ASP A 52 2.24 -25.77 -12.61
N SER A 53 3.47 -25.32 -12.56
CA SER A 53 3.88 -24.05 -11.98
C SER A 53 3.18 -22.83 -12.61
N LYS A 54 2.78 -22.90 -13.88
CA LYS A 54 2.05 -21.83 -14.57
C LYS A 54 0.63 -21.72 -14.04
N HIS A 55 -0.10 -22.84 -13.95
CA HIS A 55 -1.45 -22.89 -13.42
C HIS A 55 -1.49 -22.43 -11.96
N GLU A 56 -0.53 -22.89 -11.17
CA GLU A 56 -0.40 -22.47 -9.78
C GLU A 56 -0.16 -20.95 -9.65
N LYS A 57 0.68 -20.38 -10.49
CA LYS A 57 0.93 -18.94 -10.54
C LYS A 57 -0.32 -18.15 -10.94
N ASP A 58 -1.09 -18.65 -11.90
CA ASP A 58 -2.35 -18.03 -12.33
C ASP A 58 -3.39 -18.02 -11.21
N VAL A 59 -3.52 -19.11 -10.45
CA VAL A 59 -4.40 -19.20 -9.29
C VAL A 59 -3.99 -18.18 -8.22
N ARG A 60 -2.69 -18.11 -7.89
CA ARG A 60 -2.20 -17.09 -6.94
C ARG A 60 -2.48 -15.65 -7.44
N GLY A 61 -2.34 -15.41 -8.73
CA GLY A 61 -2.68 -14.12 -9.34
C GLY A 61 -4.16 -13.77 -9.17
N ARG A 62 -5.06 -14.75 -9.36
CA ARG A 62 -6.52 -14.57 -9.14
C ARG A 62 -6.83 -14.29 -7.66
N ILE A 63 -6.24 -15.05 -6.74
CA ILE A 63 -6.39 -14.83 -5.29
C ILE A 63 -5.98 -13.40 -4.93
N LYS A 64 -4.80 -12.97 -5.36
CA LYS A 64 -4.31 -11.61 -5.11
C LYS A 64 -5.24 -10.54 -5.67
N SER A 65 -5.70 -10.71 -6.91
CA SER A 65 -6.61 -9.76 -7.57
C SER A 65 -7.92 -9.64 -6.81
N GLU A 66 -8.47 -10.76 -6.34
CA GLU A 66 -9.73 -10.78 -5.60
C GLU A 66 -9.57 -10.17 -4.19
N VAL A 67 -8.47 -10.50 -3.49
CA VAL A 67 -8.15 -9.86 -2.21
C VAL A 67 -8.03 -8.34 -2.38
N VAL A 68 -7.27 -7.86 -3.37
CA VAL A 68 -7.09 -6.42 -3.64
C VAL A 68 -8.42 -5.74 -3.98
N ARG A 69 -9.27 -6.40 -4.77
CA ARG A 69 -10.60 -5.88 -5.13
C ARG A 69 -11.51 -5.69 -3.92
N LEU A 70 -11.46 -6.63 -2.97
CA LEU A 70 -12.29 -6.62 -1.77
C LEU A 70 -11.72 -5.78 -0.64
N LEU A 71 -10.41 -5.50 -0.62
CA LEU A 71 -9.78 -4.68 0.41
C LEU A 71 -10.29 -3.23 0.33
N ASN A 72 -11.14 -2.87 1.28
CA ASN A 72 -11.64 -1.50 1.47
C ASN A 72 -11.71 -1.17 2.98
N LYS A 73 -12.28 -0.06 3.44
CA LYS A 73 -12.26 0.33 4.86
C LYS A 73 -13.34 -0.34 5.73
N ASP A 74 -14.28 -1.06 5.17
CA ASP A 74 -15.51 -1.47 5.87
C ASP A 74 -15.71 -2.99 6.06
N ASN A 75 -14.96 -3.87 5.35
CA ASN A 75 -15.12 -5.33 5.39
C ASN A 75 -13.88 -6.05 5.92
N VAL A 76 -14.01 -7.23 6.47
CA VAL A 76 -12.91 -8.16 6.78
C VAL A 76 -12.69 -9.07 5.59
N VAL A 77 -11.45 -9.22 5.15
CA VAL A 77 -11.10 -10.17 4.08
C VAL A 77 -10.28 -11.30 4.67
N ILE A 78 -10.75 -12.53 4.48
CA ILE A 78 -10.06 -13.75 4.87
C ILE A 78 -9.52 -14.42 3.61
N CYS A 79 -8.21 -14.50 3.47
CA CYS A 79 -7.54 -15.20 2.39
C CYS A 79 -7.34 -16.66 2.77
N ASP A 80 -8.25 -17.54 2.32
CA ASP A 80 -8.22 -18.99 2.56
C ASP A 80 -7.54 -19.70 1.41
N GLY A 81 -6.26 -19.97 1.55
CA GLY A 81 -5.44 -20.71 0.61
C GLY A 81 -4.22 -21.30 1.28
N LEU A 82 -3.40 -21.99 0.52
CA LEU A 82 -2.15 -22.54 1.04
C LEU A 82 -1.22 -21.44 1.54
N ASN A 83 -1.12 -20.35 0.79
CA ASN A 83 -0.28 -19.18 1.11
C ASN A 83 1.13 -19.54 1.60
N TYR A 84 1.65 -20.67 1.07
CA TYR A 84 2.85 -21.33 1.54
C TYR A 84 4.14 -20.59 1.13
N ILE A 85 4.08 -19.74 0.10
CA ILE A 85 5.23 -18.96 -0.38
C ILE A 85 5.35 -17.66 0.41
N LYS A 86 6.47 -17.45 1.07
CA LYS A 86 6.79 -16.23 1.82
C LYS A 86 6.64 -14.95 0.96
N GLY A 87 7.12 -15.00 -0.29
CA GLY A 87 7.00 -13.88 -1.22
C GLY A 87 5.55 -13.50 -1.53
N PHE A 88 4.65 -14.48 -1.63
CA PHE A 88 3.23 -14.24 -1.84
C PHE A 88 2.56 -13.60 -0.61
N ARG A 89 2.86 -14.07 0.60
CA ARG A 89 2.40 -13.40 1.83
C ARG A 89 2.89 -11.97 1.94
N TYR A 90 4.15 -11.72 1.51
CA TYR A 90 4.67 -10.35 1.42
C TYR A 90 3.92 -9.48 0.42
N GLU A 91 3.50 -10.01 -0.73
CA GLU A 91 2.67 -9.28 -1.70
C GLU A 91 1.31 -8.89 -1.13
N LEU A 92 0.64 -9.81 -0.42
CA LEU A 92 -0.62 -9.56 0.28
C LEU A 92 -0.46 -8.50 1.38
N TYR A 93 0.65 -8.55 2.13
CA TYR A 93 1.01 -7.51 3.09
C TYR A 93 1.19 -6.14 2.43
N CYS A 94 1.85 -6.07 1.29
CA CYS A 94 2.00 -4.82 0.56
C CYS A 94 0.64 -4.26 0.10
N ALA A 95 -0.29 -5.14 -0.32
CA ALA A 95 -1.64 -4.76 -0.68
C ALA A 95 -2.40 -4.17 0.52
N SER A 96 -2.40 -4.84 1.68
CA SER A 96 -3.05 -4.32 2.90
C SER A 96 -2.45 -2.98 3.35
N LYS A 97 -1.13 -2.86 3.28
CA LYS A 97 -0.42 -1.65 3.63
C LYS A 97 -0.73 -0.47 2.70
N SER A 98 -0.90 -0.73 1.40
CA SER A 98 -1.21 0.32 0.41
C SER A 98 -2.57 0.98 0.67
N VAL A 99 -3.55 0.21 1.14
CA VAL A 99 -4.89 0.71 1.53
C VAL A 99 -4.96 1.11 3.02
N LYS A 100 -3.83 1.13 3.73
CA LYS A 100 -3.68 1.55 5.14
C LYS A 100 -4.55 0.70 6.09
N THR A 101 -4.54 -0.62 5.90
CA THR A 101 -5.26 -1.55 6.75
C THR A 101 -4.33 -2.39 7.61
N THR A 102 -4.89 -3.02 8.63
CA THR A 102 -4.20 -4.00 9.47
C THR A 102 -4.20 -5.37 8.81
N GLN A 103 -3.26 -6.22 9.21
CA GLN A 103 -3.17 -7.59 8.76
C GLN A 103 -2.77 -8.50 9.91
N VAL A 104 -3.21 -9.75 9.87
CA VAL A 104 -2.71 -10.85 10.70
C VAL A 104 -2.45 -12.08 9.84
N THR A 105 -1.53 -12.93 10.29
CA THR A 105 -1.29 -14.25 9.70
C THR A 105 -1.74 -15.32 10.70
N VAL A 106 -2.51 -16.27 10.24
CA VAL A 106 -2.98 -17.42 11.02
C VAL A 106 -2.42 -18.68 10.39
N GLN A 107 -1.54 -19.37 11.12
CA GLN A 107 -0.94 -20.61 10.69
C GLN A 107 -1.72 -21.80 11.30
N CYS A 108 -2.25 -22.66 10.42
CA CYS A 108 -2.75 -23.97 10.83
C CYS A 108 -1.59 -24.94 10.84
N ASP A 109 -1.10 -25.24 12.05
CA ASP A 109 0.11 -26.01 12.28
C ASP A 109 -0.24 -27.46 12.66
N LEU A 110 0.00 -28.38 11.73
CA LEU A 110 -0.19 -29.81 11.88
C LEU A 110 1.08 -30.54 11.47
N CYS A 111 1.32 -31.70 12.06
CA CYS A 111 2.40 -32.56 11.61
C CYS A 111 2.05 -33.30 10.30
N ASP A 112 3.05 -33.78 9.57
CA ASP A 112 2.90 -34.46 8.29
C ASP A 112 1.97 -35.66 8.35
N ALA A 113 2.03 -36.43 9.46
CA ALA A 113 1.18 -37.61 9.67
C ALA A 113 -0.30 -37.19 9.76
N ASP A 114 -0.62 -36.19 10.57
CA ASP A 114 -1.99 -35.69 10.73
C ASP A 114 -2.55 -35.14 9.41
N VAL A 115 -1.72 -34.48 8.63
CA VAL A 115 -2.08 -33.93 7.30
C VAL A 115 -2.42 -35.06 6.33
N SER A 116 -1.64 -36.14 6.33
CA SER A 116 -1.88 -37.32 5.48
C SER A 116 -3.19 -38.01 5.84
N ASP A 117 -3.45 -38.21 7.13
CA ASP A 117 -4.69 -38.82 7.62
C ASP A 117 -5.91 -37.97 7.26
N LEU A 118 -5.82 -36.66 7.45
CA LEU A 118 -6.90 -35.73 7.08
C LEU A 118 -7.09 -35.62 5.57
N ASN A 119 -6.07 -35.80 4.77
CA ASN A 119 -6.20 -35.81 3.32
C ASN A 119 -7.04 -36.98 2.83
N VAL A 120 -6.84 -38.17 3.39
CA VAL A 120 -7.61 -39.38 3.05
C VAL A 120 -9.08 -39.28 3.44
N THR A 121 -9.44 -38.52 4.48
CA THR A 121 -10.84 -38.31 4.89
C THR A 121 -11.63 -37.39 3.98
N ARG A 122 -10.98 -36.70 3.05
CA ARG A 122 -11.66 -35.80 2.10
C ARG A 122 -12.33 -36.58 0.97
N PRO A 123 -13.38 -36.01 0.35
CA PRO A 123 -13.93 -36.53 -0.90
C PRO A 123 -12.84 -36.65 -1.99
N ASP A 124 -12.88 -37.69 -2.81
CA ASP A 124 -11.83 -38.02 -3.81
C ASP A 124 -11.46 -36.85 -4.72
N ASN A 125 -12.44 -36.04 -5.13
CA ASN A 125 -12.22 -34.86 -5.98
C ASN A 125 -11.51 -33.69 -5.25
N HIS A 126 -11.38 -33.74 -3.93
CA HIS A 126 -10.74 -32.74 -3.09
C HIS A 126 -9.45 -33.24 -2.42
N GLN A 127 -9.08 -34.50 -2.66
CA GLN A 127 -7.84 -35.07 -2.15
C GLN A 127 -6.63 -34.61 -3.00
N TYR A 128 -5.52 -34.40 -2.31
CA TYR A 128 -4.23 -34.29 -2.98
C TYR A 128 -3.63 -35.67 -3.18
N SER A 129 -3.03 -35.93 -4.35
CA SER A 129 -2.22 -37.12 -4.54
C SER A 129 -1.01 -37.11 -3.58
N ASP A 130 -0.51 -38.28 -3.20
CA ASP A 130 0.63 -38.40 -2.27
C ASP A 130 1.86 -37.64 -2.77
N GLN A 131 2.09 -37.64 -4.07
CA GLN A 131 3.19 -36.90 -4.67
C GLN A 131 3.03 -35.40 -4.49
N ILE A 132 1.89 -34.83 -4.90
CA ILE A 132 1.60 -33.40 -4.78
C ILE A 132 1.59 -32.95 -3.32
N LEU A 133 1.03 -33.77 -2.42
CA LEU A 133 1.02 -33.48 -1.01
C LEU A 133 2.42 -33.32 -0.44
N LYS A 134 3.32 -34.30 -0.72
CA LYS A 134 4.73 -34.26 -0.31
C LYS A 134 5.48 -33.06 -0.89
N GLU A 135 5.29 -32.77 -2.18
CA GLU A 135 5.91 -31.62 -2.84
C GLU A 135 5.45 -30.28 -2.23
N LEU A 136 4.17 -30.14 -1.88
CA LEU A 136 3.64 -28.94 -1.25
C LEU A 136 4.15 -28.77 0.18
N ILE A 137 4.25 -29.85 0.95
CA ILE A 137 4.85 -29.85 2.30
C ILE A 137 6.31 -29.42 2.21
N GLN A 138 7.08 -30.00 1.28
CA GLN A 138 8.49 -29.68 1.09
C GLN A 138 8.73 -28.21 0.67
N ARG A 139 7.81 -27.64 -0.12
CA ARG A 139 7.88 -26.25 -0.58
C ARG A 139 7.34 -25.24 0.43
N TYR A 140 6.80 -25.68 1.55
CA TYR A 140 6.18 -24.79 2.53
C TYR A 140 7.23 -23.95 3.25
N GLU A 141 7.10 -22.64 3.12
CA GLU A 141 7.90 -21.64 3.82
C GLU A 141 7.11 -21.15 5.05
N ALA A 142 7.38 -21.73 6.22
CA ALA A 142 6.68 -21.39 7.46
C ALA A 142 6.75 -19.87 7.76
N PRO A 143 5.66 -19.27 8.25
CA PRO A 143 5.67 -17.88 8.68
C PRO A 143 6.53 -17.70 9.93
N ILE A 144 7.15 -16.54 10.05
CA ILE A 144 8.04 -16.21 11.17
C ILE A 144 7.52 -14.92 11.82
N SER A 145 7.20 -14.96 13.11
CA SER A 145 6.61 -13.86 13.86
C SER A 145 7.48 -12.57 13.89
N SER A 146 8.79 -12.70 13.71
CA SER A 146 9.70 -11.54 13.60
C SER A 146 9.63 -10.83 12.24
N ASN A 147 9.08 -11.47 11.22
CA ASN A 147 8.86 -10.84 9.92
C ASN A 147 7.63 -9.95 9.97
N ARG A 148 7.79 -8.68 9.60
CA ARG A 148 6.69 -7.70 9.59
C ARG A 148 5.48 -8.08 8.74
N TRP A 149 5.65 -8.91 7.71
CA TRP A 149 4.56 -9.36 6.82
C TRP A 149 3.86 -10.62 7.32
N ASP A 150 4.48 -11.36 8.24
CA ASP A 150 3.88 -12.50 8.91
C ASP A 150 3.32 -12.14 10.30
N SER A 151 3.58 -10.91 10.79
CA SER A 151 3.22 -10.45 12.14
C SER A 151 1.97 -9.55 12.12
N PRO A 152 1.06 -9.69 13.10
CA PRO A 152 1.04 -10.71 14.18
C PRO A 152 0.74 -12.11 13.64
N LEU A 153 1.38 -13.12 14.24
CA LEU A 153 1.24 -14.52 13.88
C LEU A 153 0.45 -15.26 14.97
N PHE A 154 -0.63 -15.92 14.58
CA PHE A 154 -1.45 -16.77 15.43
C PHE A 154 -1.35 -18.21 14.98
N LEU A 155 -1.28 -19.15 15.93
CA LEU A 155 -1.20 -20.58 15.66
C LEU A 155 -2.54 -21.24 15.96
N VAL A 156 -2.95 -22.11 15.06
CA VAL A 156 -4.09 -23.03 15.23
C VAL A 156 -3.53 -24.44 15.19
N LEU A 157 -3.61 -25.13 16.32
CA LEU A 157 -3.12 -26.49 16.48
C LEU A 157 -4.20 -27.53 16.10
N LYS A 158 -3.92 -28.80 16.30
CA LYS A 158 -4.79 -29.93 15.96
C LYS A 158 -6.18 -29.86 16.60
N ASP A 159 -6.29 -29.25 17.78
CA ASP A 159 -7.58 -29.02 18.46
C ASP A 159 -8.49 -28.03 17.69
N GLY A 160 -7.92 -27.37 16.71
CA GLY A 160 -8.64 -26.39 15.88
C GLY A 160 -9.14 -25.16 16.64
N ASN A 161 -8.55 -24.87 17.81
CA ASN A 161 -8.90 -23.70 18.59
C ASN A 161 -8.32 -22.43 17.93
N VAL A 162 -9.19 -21.50 17.56
CA VAL A 162 -8.83 -20.22 16.96
C VAL A 162 -9.04 -19.12 18.00
N ASN A 163 -7.99 -18.42 18.37
CA ASN A 163 -8.10 -17.28 19.30
C ASN A 163 -8.69 -16.06 18.60
N CYS A 164 -10.01 -16.07 18.43
CA CYS A 164 -10.73 -15.04 17.67
C CYS A 164 -10.67 -13.65 18.32
N ASP A 165 -10.69 -13.56 19.66
CA ASP A 165 -10.67 -12.28 20.36
C ASP A 165 -9.32 -11.57 20.22
N ASP A 166 -8.19 -12.26 20.37
CA ASP A 166 -6.87 -11.67 20.16
C ASP A 166 -6.63 -11.28 18.70
N ILE A 167 -7.17 -12.06 17.74
CA ILE A 167 -7.16 -11.72 16.32
C ILE A 167 -7.96 -10.43 16.09
N PHE A 168 -9.16 -10.33 16.68
CA PHE A 168 -9.99 -9.14 16.60
C PHE A 168 -9.26 -7.91 17.15
N ASP A 169 -8.69 -8.00 18.34
CA ASP A 169 -7.93 -6.91 18.95
C ASP A 169 -6.74 -6.47 18.10
N SER A 170 -6.04 -7.43 17.52
CA SER A 170 -4.89 -7.15 16.63
C SER A 170 -5.30 -6.45 15.33
N LEU A 171 -6.52 -6.68 14.86
CA LEU A 171 -7.03 -6.11 13.61
C LEU A 171 -7.69 -4.74 13.80
N PHE A 172 -8.43 -4.54 14.89
CA PHE A 172 -9.25 -3.34 15.08
C PHE A 172 -8.69 -2.34 16.09
N ASN A 173 -7.96 -2.82 17.09
CA ASN A 173 -7.43 -1.96 18.15
C ASN A 173 -5.97 -1.52 17.92
N LYS A 174 -5.27 -2.13 16.96
CA LYS A 174 -3.91 -1.70 16.56
C LYS A 174 -3.92 -0.75 15.37
N LYS A 175 -2.99 0.19 15.39
CA LYS A 175 -2.83 1.15 14.28
C LYS A 175 -2.25 0.45 13.04
N ALA A 176 -2.87 0.66 11.89
CA ALA A 176 -2.36 0.17 10.62
C ALA A 176 -0.96 0.74 10.31
N PRO A 177 -0.04 -0.07 9.73
CA PRO A 177 1.27 0.40 9.33
C PRO A 177 1.16 1.46 8.23
N ALA A 178 1.97 2.52 8.32
CA ALA A 178 2.01 3.56 7.30
C ALA A 178 2.50 2.99 5.95
N PRO A 179 1.92 3.42 4.81
CA PRO A 179 2.39 3.00 3.50
C PRO A 179 3.86 3.39 3.26
N ASN A 180 4.57 2.65 2.41
CA ASN A 180 5.94 3.01 2.04
C ASN A 180 5.92 4.29 1.20
N GLN A 181 6.67 5.30 1.63
CA GLN A 181 6.73 6.58 0.91
C GLN A 181 7.25 6.43 -0.52
N SER A 182 8.16 5.48 -0.77
CA SER A 182 8.73 5.21 -2.10
C SER A 182 7.72 4.63 -3.11
N THR A 183 6.60 4.06 -2.64
CA THR A 183 5.54 3.48 -3.49
C THR A 183 4.29 4.36 -3.58
N GLN A 184 4.30 5.48 -2.85
CA GLN A 184 3.21 6.45 -2.93
C GLN A 184 3.47 7.39 -4.10
N ASN A 185 2.50 7.50 -5.01
CA ASN A 185 2.52 8.61 -5.95
C ASN A 185 2.50 9.90 -5.16
N ALA A 186 3.34 10.86 -5.53
CA ALA A 186 3.24 12.20 -4.99
C ALA A 186 1.78 12.67 -5.13
N PRO A 187 1.17 13.28 -4.10
CA PRO A 187 -0.19 13.77 -4.22
C PRO A 187 -0.28 14.64 -5.47
N LEU A 188 -1.25 14.35 -6.33
CA LEU A 188 -1.54 15.18 -7.49
C LEU A 188 -1.66 16.61 -6.96
N SER A 189 -0.76 17.49 -7.43
CA SER A 189 -0.82 18.90 -7.05
C SER A 189 -2.23 19.38 -7.36
N ASN A 190 -2.91 19.95 -6.36
CA ASN A 190 -4.23 20.51 -6.55
C ASN A 190 -4.19 21.38 -7.81
N THR A 191 -5.17 21.26 -8.70
CA THR A 191 -5.26 22.06 -9.94
C THR A 191 -5.18 23.55 -9.59
N ASN A 192 -5.71 23.92 -8.43
CA ASN A 192 -5.61 25.26 -7.86
C ASN A 192 -4.18 25.65 -7.46
N PHE A 193 -3.34 24.71 -6.99
CA PHE A 193 -1.96 25.03 -6.60
C PHE A 193 -1.12 25.50 -7.80
N VAL A 194 -1.21 24.82 -8.93
CA VAL A 194 -0.45 25.20 -10.13
C VAL A 194 -0.92 26.56 -10.65
N TYR A 195 -2.22 26.81 -10.61
CA TYR A 195 -2.80 28.09 -10.99
C TYR A 195 -2.34 29.22 -10.06
N GLU A 196 -2.44 29.03 -8.74
CA GLU A 196 -2.01 30.03 -7.76
C GLU A 196 -0.49 30.26 -7.80
N LEU A 197 0.31 29.20 -7.99
CA LEU A 197 1.74 29.30 -8.18
C LEU A 197 2.10 30.15 -9.41
N ASP A 198 1.43 29.93 -10.54
CA ASP A 198 1.65 30.73 -11.75
C ASP A 198 1.22 32.16 -11.56
N LYS A 199 0.04 32.40 -10.97
CA LYS A 199 -0.52 33.71 -10.68
C LYS A 199 0.37 34.55 -9.75
N GLN A 200 0.81 33.97 -8.62
CA GLN A 200 1.64 34.67 -7.63
C GLN A 200 3.04 34.96 -8.19
N THR A 201 3.66 34.01 -8.87
CA THR A 201 4.97 34.24 -9.50
C THR A 201 4.89 35.30 -10.63
N GLN A 202 3.77 35.32 -11.37
CA GLN A 202 3.55 36.37 -12.38
C GLN A 202 3.38 37.76 -11.75
N ALA A 203 2.68 37.85 -10.63
CA ALA A 203 2.54 39.12 -9.89
C ALA A 203 3.90 39.65 -9.42
N VAL A 204 4.80 38.78 -8.94
CA VAL A 204 6.17 39.14 -8.57
C VAL A 204 6.96 39.67 -9.76
N VAL A 205 6.89 38.99 -10.92
CA VAL A 205 7.59 39.44 -12.15
C VAL A 205 7.06 40.80 -12.60
N SER A 206 5.74 40.99 -12.57
CA SER A 206 5.14 42.28 -12.95
C SER A 206 5.57 43.40 -12.01
N ALA A 207 5.58 43.19 -10.70
CA ALA A 207 6.05 44.16 -9.71
C ALA A 207 7.52 44.57 -9.92
N ILE A 208 8.38 43.61 -10.26
CA ILE A 208 9.80 43.90 -10.59
C ILE A 208 9.89 44.74 -11.87
N MET A 209 9.17 44.38 -12.93
CA MET A 209 9.21 45.11 -14.19
C MET A 209 8.67 46.57 -14.04
N ASP A 210 7.62 46.75 -13.24
CA ASP A 210 7.06 48.09 -12.99
C ASP A 210 8.00 48.95 -12.13
N ALA A 211 8.63 48.39 -11.13
CA ALA A 211 9.65 49.07 -10.34
C ALA A 211 10.88 49.48 -11.18
N GLN A 212 11.31 48.66 -12.14
CA GLN A 212 12.41 48.99 -13.05
C GLN A 212 12.06 50.14 -14.03
N LYS A 213 10.78 50.31 -14.41
CA LYS A 213 10.33 51.44 -15.25
C LYS A 213 10.42 52.76 -14.51
N THR A 214 10.24 52.76 -13.18
CA THR A 214 10.24 53.95 -12.34
C THR A 214 11.67 54.40 -11.89
N GLY A 215 12.73 53.73 -12.37
CA GLY A 215 14.08 54.23 -12.25
C GLY A 215 14.98 53.64 -11.16
N GLY A 216 14.66 52.47 -10.65
CA GLY A 216 15.38 51.89 -9.51
C GLY A 216 16.30 50.71 -9.85
N VAL A 217 17.56 51.01 -10.23
CA VAL A 217 18.63 50.02 -10.08
C VAL A 217 19.22 50.16 -8.67
N GLY A 218 19.30 49.07 -7.91
CA GLY A 218 19.78 49.08 -6.52
C GLY A 218 18.77 49.44 -5.45
N VAL A 219 17.47 49.55 -5.80
CA VAL A 219 16.39 49.80 -4.85
C VAL A 219 15.74 48.46 -4.41
N GLU A 220 15.47 48.37 -3.11
CA GLU A 220 14.68 47.28 -2.57
C GLU A 220 13.23 47.31 -3.08
N ILE A 221 12.84 46.30 -3.84
CA ILE A 221 11.51 46.21 -4.41
C ILE A 221 10.57 45.49 -3.46
N ILE A 222 9.52 46.11 -3.01
CA ILE A 222 8.45 45.51 -2.21
C ILE A 222 7.49 44.80 -3.15
N VAL A 223 7.28 43.52 -2.91
CA VAL A 223 6.41 42.68 -3.72
C VAL A 223 5.15 42.31 -2.94
N PRO A 224 3.95 42.44 -3.53
CA PRO A 224 2.71 42.04 -2.89
C PRO A 224 2.72 40.56 -2.48
N GLY A 225 2.34 40.26 -1.22
CA GLY A 225 2.28 38.91 -0.70
C GLY A 225 3.63 38.27 -0.33
N SER A 226 4.72 39.03 -0.32
CA SER A 226 6.02 38.58 0.18
C SER A 226 6.40 39.33 1.45
N SER A 227 6.95 38.60 2.43
CA SER A 227 7.59 39.20 3.62
C SER A 227 9.00 39.70 3.34
N GLU A 228 9.58 39.31 2.23
CA GLU A 228 10.94 39.68 1.84
C GLU A 228 10.92 40.63 0.62
N LYS A 229 11.95 41.46 0.52
CA LYS A 229 12.16 42.38 -0.57
C LYS A 229 13.05 41.79 -1.65
N VAL A 230 12.85 42.17 -2.89
CA VAL A 230 13.73 41.81 -4.00
C VAL A 230 14.87 42.80 -4.09
N ASN A 231 16.12 42.30 -4.09
CA ASN A 231 17.31 43.09 -4.25
C ASN A 231 17.92 42.79 -5.63
N LEU A 232 17.92 43.77 -6.54
CA LEU A 232 18.44 43.60 -7.88
C LEU A 232 19.70 44.47 -8.08
N ASN A 233 20.78 43.86 -8.49
CA ASN A 233 22.05 44.54 -8.74
C ASN A 233 22.10 45.23 -10.10
N ARG A 234 21.21 44.88 -11.02
CA ARG A 234 21.06 45.45 -12.38
C ARG A 234 19.64 45.38 -12.89
N GLN A 235 19.36 46.01 -14.02
CA GLN A 235 18.11 45.80 -14.71
C GLN A 235 18.06 44.42 -15.35
N TYR A 236 16.95 43.75 -15.18
CA TYR A 236 16.66 42.41 -15.76
C TYR A 236 15.60 42.52 -16.83
N THR A 237 15.83 41.84 -17.93
CA THR A 237 14.86 41.79 -19.03
C THR A 237 13.71 40.83 -18.71
N LEU A 238 12.57 41.05 -19.34
CA LEU A 238 11.43 40.14 -19.20
C LEU A 238 11.74 38.69 -19.54
N PRO A 239 12.56 38.37 -20.58
CA PRO A 239 12.96 36.98 -20.87
C PRO A 239 13.79 36.36 -19.75
N GLU A 240 14.68 37.09 -19.08
CA GLU A 240 15.48 36.59 -17.96
C GLU A 240 14.59 36.23 -16.75
N LEU A 241 13.69 37.14 -16.37
CA LEU A 241 12.72 36.91 -15.30
C LEU A 241 11.75 35.76 -15.63
N ALA A 242 11.31 35.65 -16.87
CA ALA A 242 10.46 34.56 -17.32
C ALA A 242 11.19 33.20 -17.31
N ARG A 243 12.51 33.17 -17.57
CA ARG A 243 13.34 31.97 -17.44
C ARG A 243 13.45 31.55 -15.97
N THR A 244 13.76 32.49 -15.08
CA THR A 244 13.86 32.26 -13.63
C THR A 244 12.52 31.78 -13.06
N LYS A 245 11.39 32.39 -13.48
CA LYS A 245 10.05 31.90 -13.14
C LYS A 245 9.85 30.44 -13.53
N ARG A 246 10.16 30.08 -14.78
CA ARG A 246 10.00 28.69 -15.26
C ARG A 246 10.84 27.70 -14.44
N GLN A 247 12.07 28.05 -14.10
CA GLN A 247 12.93 27.21 -13.26
C GLN A 247 12.33 27.04 -11.86
N PHE A 248 11.83 28.13 -11.26
CA PHE A 248 11.18 28.06 -9.96
C PHE A 248 9.89 27.24 -9.99
N LEU A 249 9.08 27.31 -11.06
CA LEU A 249 7.86 26.49 -11.20
C LEU A 249 8.20 24.99 -11.19
N VAL A 250 9.27 24.57 -11.84
CA VAL A 250 9.75 23.17 -11.82
C VAL A 250 10.19 22.80 -10.42
N PHE A 251 10.99 23.65 -9.78
CA PHE A 251 11.49 23.43 -8.42
C PHE A 251 10.35 23.32 -7.38
N ALA A 252 9.37 24.22 -7.41
CA ALA A 252 8.25 24.25 -6.49
C ALA A 252 7.33 23.01 -6.66
N ARG A 253 7.15 22.53 -7.89
CA ARG A 253 6.41 21.27 -8.16
C ARG A 253 7.09 20.05 -7.59
N GLN A 254 8.41 19.99 -7.63
CA GLN A 254 9.19 18.84 -7.10
C GLN A 254 9.20 18.80 -5.56
N LYS A 255 9.20 19.95 -4.90
CA LYS A 255 9.27 20.05 -3.43
C LYS A 255 7.93 19.94 -2.70
N SER A 256 6.82 19.65 -3.38
CA SER A 256 5.49 19.49 -2.76
C SER A 256 5.14 20.62 -1.77
N CYS A 257 5.50 21.87 -2.09
CA CYS A 257 5.10 23.02 -1.29
C CYS A 257 3.57 23.17 -1.35
N GLN A 258 2.88 22.82 -0.28
CA GLN A 258 1.41 22.90 -0.21
C GLN A 258 0.91 24.24 0.31
N ASP A 259 1.80 25.07 0.84
CA ASP A 259 1.42 26.35 1.47
C ASP A 259 1.46 27.49 0.45
N VAL A 260 0.29 27.77 -0.11
CA VAL A 260 0.08 28.82 -1.11
C VAL A 260 0.47 30.22 -0.57
N SER A 261 0.33 30.44 0.75
CA SER A 261 0.61 31.75 1.37
C SER A 261 2.10 32.15 1.33
N LYS A 262 2.99 31.18 1.21
CA LYS A 262 4.47 31.37 1.21
C LYS A 262 5.08 31.42 -0.18
N LEU A 263 4.32 31.17 -1.25
CA LEU A 263 4.86 31.04 -2.60
C LEU A 263 5.55 32.30 -3.10
N SER A 264 4.96 33.48 -2.84
CA SER A 264 5.56 34.77 -3.22
C SER A 264 6.89 34.98 -2.51
N THR A 265 6.98 34.73 -1.19
CA THR A 265 8.22 34.86 -0.41
C THR A 265 9.30 33.86 -0.89
N MET A 266 8.91 32.61 -1.15
CA MET A 266 9.86 31.61 -1.66
C MET A 266 10.40 31.96 -3.05
N PHE A 267 9.56 32.56 -3.91
CA PHE A 267 10.02 32.98 -5.22
C PHE A 267 10.93 34.20 -5.14
N VAL A 268 10.67 35.16 -4.23
CA VAL A 268 11.56 36.28 -3.93
C VAL A 268 12.92 35.80 -3.44
N GLN A 269 12.95 34.85 -2.49
CA GLN A 269 14.19 34.21 -2.03
C GLN A 269 14.95 33.53 -3.17
N TYR A 270 14.23 32.82 -4.04
CA TYR A 270 14.83 32.18 -5.21
C TYR A 270 15.44 33.17 -6.19
N ILE A 271 14.76 34.32 -6.43
CA ILE A 271 15.27 35.42 -7.27
C ILE A 271 16.54 36.00 -6.63
N ASN A 272 16.50 36.36 -5.35
CA ASN A 272 17.64 36.91 -4.64
C ASN A 272 18.83 35.96 -4.66
N ALA A 273 18.64 34.65 -4.54
CA ALA A 273 19.71 33.65 -4.57
C ALA A 273 20.33 33.43 -5.97
N ASN A 274 19.54 33.57 -7.05
CA ASN A 274 19.97 33.20 -8.41
C ASN A 274 20.29 34.39 -9.32
N LEU A 275 19.78 35.59 -9.01
CA LEU A 275 19.98 36.78 -9.84
C LEU A 275 20.93 37.83 -9.19
N THR A 276 21.27 37.66 -7.91
CA THR A 276 22.22 38.57 -7.20
C THR A 276 23.67 38.07 -7.23
N GLN A 277 23.92 36.95 -7.86
CA GLN A 277 25.26 36.49 -8.21
C GLN A 277 25.60 37.00 -9.63
#